data_5b46b11fb7d5bdbc33efc67fede47197
#
_entry.id   5b46b11fb7d5bdbc33efc67fede47197
#
_cell.length_a   1.000
_cell.length_b   1.000
_cell.length_c   1.000
_cell.angle_alpha   90.00
_cell.angle_beta   90.00
_cell.angle_gamma   90.00
#
_symmetry.space_group_name_H-M   'P 1'
#
loop_
_entity.id
_entity.type
_entity.pdbx_description
1 polymer ?
#
loop_
_entity_poly.entity_id
_entity_poly.type
_entity_poly.pdbx_seq_one_letter_code
_entity_poly.pdbx_strand_id
1 'polypeptide(L)'
;MATSIIRAVGEIQATLMPAFIDARPRLVASFGMAGYARLMDVYAAAERALNRAWSAAADGDESEAIHSLERGMALLEESSRRLPDAMRG
;
A
#
# COMPACT_ATOMS: atom_id res chain seq x y z
N MET A 1 9.58 -18.18 6.14
CA MET A 1 9.73 -16.98 5.29
C MET A 1 8.47 -16.71 4.48
N ALA A 2 8.07 -17.60 3.60
CA ALA A 2 6.88 -17.39 2.75
C ALA A 2 5.61 -17.12 3.55
N THR A 3 5.34 -17.90 4.59
CA THR A 3 4.17 -17.76 5.45
C THR A 3 4.16 -16.38 6.14
N SER A 4 5.33 -15.91 6.56
CA SER A 4 5.45 -14.59 7.21
C SER A 4 5.16 -13.46 6.25
N ILE A 5 5.61 -13.58 4.99
CA ILE A 5 5.35 -12.55 3.96
C ILE A 5 3.86 -12.54 3.61
N ILE A 6 3.26 -13.70 3.42
CA ILE A 6 1.83 -13.81 3.10
C ILE A 6 1.00 -13.17 4.21
N ARG A 7 1.33 -13.46 5.48
CA ARG A 7 0.63 -12.89 6.61
C ARG A 7 0.80 -11.37 6.66
N ALA A 8 2.02 -10.88 6.48
CA ALA A 8 2.30 -9.45 6.52
C ALA A 8 1.52 -8.70 5.44
N VAL A 9 1.53 -9.20 4.21
CA VAL A 9 0.78 -8.60 3.10
C VAL A 9 -0.71 -8.59 3.41
N GLY A 10 -1.24 -9.69 3.90
CA GLY A 10 -2.66 -9.80 4.26
C GLY A 10 -3.06 -8.79 5.33
N GLU A 11 -2.25 -8.62 6.36
CA GLU A 11 -2.51 -7.65 7.43
C GLU A 11 -2.46 -6.22 6.92
N ILE A 12 -1.49 -5.90 6.09
CA ILE A 12 -1.36 -4.57 5.49
C ILE A 12 -2.60 -4.27 4.64
N GLN A 13 -2.99 -5.18 3.76
CA GLN A 13 -4.15 -4.98 2.90
C GLN A 13 -5.45 -4.86 3.69
N ALA A 14 -5.62 -5.68 4.72
CA ALA A 14 -6.83 -5.66 5.55
C ALA A 14 -6.96 -4.36 6.36
N THR A 15 -5.85 -3.72 6.70
CA THR A 15 -5.84 -2.50 7.50
C THR A 15 -5.94 -1.24 6.63
N LEU A 16 -5.16 -1.18 5.55
CA LEU A 16 -4.99 0.04 4.77
C LEU A 16 -6.11 0.28 3.76
N MET A 17 -6.61 -0.78 3.14
CA MET A 17 -7.67 -0.63 2.13
C MET A 17 -8.92 0.03 2.70
N PRO A 18 -9.50 -0.46 3.82
CA PRO A 18 -10.65 0.21 4.41
C PRO A 18 -10.35 1.64 4.85
N ALA A 19 -9.15 1.89 5.37
CA ALA A 19 -8.77 3.23 5.81
C ALA A 19 -8.76 4.22 4.65
N PHE A 20 -8.25 3.82 3.49
CA PHE A 20 -8.25 4.68 2.29
C PHE A 20 -9.66 4.95 1.79
N ILE A 21 -10.51 3.93 1.78
CA ILE A 21 -11.90 4.09 1.36
C ILE A 21 -12.63 5.07 2.29
N ASP A 22 -12.48 4.91 3.59
CA ASP A 22 -13.12 5.77 4.58
C ASP A 22 -12.60 7.21 4.53
N ALA A 23 -11.34 7.40 4.18
CA ALA A 23 -10.72 8.71 4.11
C ALA A 23 -11.00 9.45 2.81
N ARG A 24 -11.58 8.79 1.81
CA ARG A 24 -11.76 9.36 0.47
C ARG A 24 -12.36 10.76 0.46
N PRO A 25 -13.49 11.04 1.15
CA PRO A 25 -14.06 12.39 1.11
C PRO A 25 -13.09 13.45 1.64
N ARG A 26 -12.34 13.13 2.70
CA ARG A 26 -11.37 14.07 3.27
C ARG A 26 -10.17 14.27 2.36
N LEU A 27 -9.74 13.21 1.68
CA LEU A 27 -8.62 13.28 0.74
C LEU A 27 -8.99 14.13 -0.48
N VAL A 28 -10.19 13.96 -1.02
CA VAL A 28 -10.66 14.78 -2.13
C VAL A 28 -10.79 16.24 -1.70
N ALA A 29 -11.31 16.50 -0.51
CA ALA A 29 -11.45 17.84 0.01
C ALA A 29 -10.09 18.53 0.20
N SER A 30 -9.07 17.78 0.66
CA SER A 30 -7.74 18.34 0.93
C SER A 30 -6.90 18.54 -0.32
N PHE A 31 -6.96 17.61 -1.27
CA PHE A 31 -6.08 17.59 -2.44
C PHE A 31 -6.75 18.00 -3.74
N GLY A 32 -8.09 18.09 -3.77
CA GLY A 32 -8.85 18.17 -5.00
C GLY A 32 -8.83 16.82 -5.73
N MET A 33 -9.61 16.71 -6.79
CA MET A 33 -9.70 15.44 -7.54
C MET A 33 -8.38 15.03 -8.18
N ALA A 34 -7.64 15.96 -8.75
CA ALA A 34 -6.36 15.66 -9.39
C ALA A 34 -5.31 15.19 -8.37
N GLY A 35 -5.25 15.86 -7.21
CA GLY A 35 -4.35 15.46 -6.14
C GLY A 35 -4.70 14.10 -5.56
N TYR A 36 -5.99 13.86 -5.38
CA TYR A 36 -6.47 12.56 -4.93
C TYR A 36 -6.09 11.46 -5.92
N ALA A 37 -6.26 11.71 -7.22
CA ALA A 37 -5.89 10.73 -8.25
C ALA A 37 -4.40 10.39 -8.19
N ARG A 38 -3.53 11.39 -8.02
CA ARG A 38 -2.10 11.15 -7.89
C ARG A 38 -1.76 10.31 -6.65
N LEU A 39 -2.43 10.58 -5.54
CA LEU A 39 -2.25 9.78 -4.31
C LEU A 39 -2.69 8.34 -4.55
N MET A 40 -3.81 8.14 -5.21
CA MET A 40 -4.32 6.81 -5.50
C MET A 40 -3.42 6.05 -6.48
N ASP A 41 -2.74 6.75 -7.39
CA ASP A 41 -1.77 6.09 -8.28
C ASP A 41 -0.63 5.47 -7.48
N VAL A 42 -0.11 6.18 -6.48
CA VAL A 42 0.94 5.66 -5.61
C VAL A 42 0.42 4.49 -4.78
N TYR A 43 -0.77 4.63 -4.24
CA TYR A 43 -1.40 3.57 -3.45
C TYR A 43 -1.63 2.31 -4.29
N ALA A 44 -2.13 2.48 -5.51
CA ALA A 44 -2.37 1.36 -6.42
C ALA A 44 -1.05 0.65 -6.79
N ALA A 45 0.02 1.41 -6.98
CA ALA A 45 1.34 0.83 -7.23
C ALA A 45 1.82 0.02 -6.04
N ALA A 46 1.57 0.51 -4.82
CA ALA A 46 1.90 -0.22 -3.59
C ALA A 46 1.12 -1.54 -3.53
N GLU A 47 -0.17 -1.51 -3.82
CA GLU A 47 -1.00 -2.72 -3.83
C GLU A 47 -0.50 -3.75 -4.83
N ARG A 48 -0.13 -3.31 -6.04
CA ARG A 48 0.41 -4.23 -7.04
C ARG A 48 1.70 -4.89 -6.56
N ALA A 49 2.57 -4.12 -5.90
CA ALA A 49 3.82 -4.66 -5.36
C ALA A 49 3.54 -5.67 -4.24
N LEU A 50 2.59 -5.38 -3.36
CA LEU A 50 2.22 -6.29 -2.27
C LEU A 50 1.59 -7.58 -2.82
N ASN A 51 0.74 -7.48 -3.84
CA ASN A 51 0.17 -8.65 -4.49
C ASN A 51 1.24 -9.51 -5.14
N ARG A 52 2.25 -8.87 -5.76
CA ARG A 52 3.38 -9.60 -6.34
C ARG A 52 4.20 -10.29 -5.25
N ALA A 53 4.40 -9.65 -4.11
CA ALA A 53 5.11 -10.25 -2.98
C ALA A 53 4.37 -11.50 -2.49
N TRP A 54 3.06 -11.40 -2.37
CA TRP A 54 2.22 -12.52 -1.96
C TRP A 54 2.34 -13.70 -2.93
N SER A 55 2.20 -13.41 -4.23
CA SER A 55 2.28 -14.44 -5.28
C SER A 55 3.66 -15.10 -5.32
N ALA A 56 4.72 -14.29 -5.24
CA ALA A 56 6.09 -14.81 -5.24
C ALA A 56 6.35 -15.69 -4.01
N ALA A 57 5.85 -15.28 -2.84
CA ALA A 57 5.98 -16.08 -1.63
C ALA A 57 5.23 -17.40 -1.75
N ALA A 58 4.03 -17.37 -2.31
CA ALA A 58 3.24 -18.58 -2.52
C ALA A 58 3.92 -19.54 -3.49
N ASP A 59 4.66 -19.01 -4.47
CA ASP A 59 5.41 -19.79 -5.45
C ASP A 59 6.78 -20.26 -4.95
N GLY A 60 7.18 -19.84 -3.75
CA GLY A 60 8.47 -20.21 -3.18
C GLY A 60 9.64 -19.35 -3.67
N ASP A 61 9.38 -18.27 -4.37
CA ASP A 61 10.41 -17.35 -4.84
C ASP A 61 10.68 -16.27 -3.76
N GLU A 62 11.51 -16.63 -2.79
CA GLU A 62 11.78 -15.76 -1.64
C GLU A 62 12.43 -14.45 -2.03
N SER A 63 13.36 -14.48 -2.97
CA SER A 63 14.09 -13.28 -3.39
C SER A 63 13.12 -12.24 -3.99
N GLU A 64 12.27 -12.67 -4.91
CA GLU A 64 11.27 -11.79 -5.51
C GLU A 64 10.24 -11.34 -4.48
N ALA A 65 9.84 -12.22 -3.57
CA ALA A 65 8.88 -11.88 -2.53
C ALA A 65 9.41 -10.77 -1.63
N ILE A 66 10.66 -10.86 -1.20
CA ILE A 66 11.29 -9.85 -0.35
C ILE A 66 11.43 -8.53 -1.11
N HIS A 67 11.91 -8.60 -2.35
CA HIS A 67 12.07 -7.40 -3.18
C HIS A 67 10.75 -6.67 -3.38
N SER A 68 9.70 -7.40 -3.72
CA SER A 68 8.37 -6.82 -3.95
C SER A 68 7.76 -6.27 -2.66
N LEU A 69 7.98 -6.95 -1.53
CA LEU A 69 7.51 -6.47 -0.24
C LEU A 69 8.18 -5.15 0.13
N GLU A 70 9.51 -5.06 -0.04
CA GLU A 70 10.24 -3.82 0.23
C GLU A 70 9.75 -2.68 -0.65
N ARG A 71 9.51 -2.97 -1.93
CA ARG A 71 8.96 -1.97 -2.86
C ARG A 71 7.58 -1.51 -2.43
N GLY A 72 6.71 -2.44 -2.05
CA GLY A 72 5.37 -2.12 -1.58
C GLY A 72 5.39 -1.25 -0.33
N MET A 73 6.26 -1.59 0.63
CA MET A 73 6.42 -0.83 1.85
C MET A 73 6.91 0.58 1.58
N ALA A 74 7.88 0.74 0.67
CA ALA A 74 8.40 2.05 0.30
C ALA A 74 7.31 2.91 -0.36
N LEU A 75 6.48 2.32 -1.21
CA LEU A 75 5.38 3.03 -1.85
C LEU A 75 4.29 3.44 -0.85
N LEU A 76 4.00 2.57 0.12
CA LEU A 76 3.06 2.92 1.19
C LEU A 76 3.59 4.06 2.05
N GLU A 77 4.87 4.06 2.36
CA GLU A 77 5.49 5.13 3.09
C GLU A 77 5.40 6.44 2.34
N GLU A 78 5.66 6.42 1.03
CA GLU A 78 5.50 7.60 0.20
C GLU A 78 4.06 8.09 0.17
N SER A 79 3.10 7.18 0.05
CA SER A 79 1.68 7.50 0.09
C SER A 79 1.32 8.19 1.42
N SER A 80 1.83 7.66 2.53
CA SER A 80 1.61 8.24 3.85
C SER A 80 2.19 9.66 3.96
N ARG A 81 3.38 9.89 3.41
CA ARG A 81 4.00 11.22 3.44
C ARG A 81 3.21 12.27 2.66
N ARG A 82 2.40 11.86 1.71
CA ARG A 82 1.56 12.77 0.93
C ARG A 82 0.25 13.14 1.63
N LEU A 83 -0.08 12.47 2.74
CA LEU A 83 -1.28 12.79 3.48
C LEU A 83 -1.12 14.09 4.27
N PRO A 84 -2.20 14.88 4.48
CA PRO A 84 -2.15 16.02 5.39
C PRO A 84 -1.78 15.55 6.79
N ASP A 85 -1.10 16.42 7.55
CA ASP A 85 -0.65 16.12 8.90
C ASP A 85 -1.77 15.61 9.79
N ALA A 86 -2.97 16.16 9.65
CA ALA A 86 -4.13 15.77 10.44
C ALA A 86 -4.57 14.32 10.18
N MET A 87 -4.14 13.73 9.06
CA MET A 87 -4.51 12.37 8.67
C MET A 87 -3.40 11.35 8.90
N ARG A 88 -2.20 11.81 9.26
CA ARG A 88 -1.04 10.94 9.47
C ARG A 88 -0.92 10.46 10.89
N GLY A 89 -1.75 10.51 11.62
CA GLY A 89 -1.67 10.10 12.99
C GLY A 89 -1.52 8.62 13.14
#